data_51345c60371adb6a64f72a3ae6d324b6
#
_entry.id   51345c60371adb6a64f72a3ae6d324b6
#
_cell.length_a   1.000
_cell.length_b   1.000
_cell.length_c   1.000
_cell.angle_alpha   90.00
_cell.angle_beta   90.00
_cell.angle_gamma   90.00
#
_symmetry.space_group_name_H-M   'P 1'
#
loop_
_entity.id
_entity.type
_entity.pdbx_description
1 polymer ?
#
loop_
_entity_poly.entity_id
_entity_poly.type
_entity_poly.pdbx_seq_one_letter_code
_entity_poly.pdbx_strand_id
1 'polypeptide(L)'
;GSDTPSSTLPIQDILGLQWQTRTARCQGCTNHCMLTVSLFPGGRRHITGNRCEKGLGKTAAGEKGPNVMAYKLKRMFDYQPLTAEQATRGELGIPRVLNMYENFPFWMTLLTKLGFRVVLSPASSRAIYEKGMESIPSESECYPAKMAHGHVQWLIDQGVGTIFYPSVFYERQEDMKTQNHFNCPMVVANPENIANNVEDV
;
A
#
# COMPACT_ATOMS: atom_id res chain seq x y z
N GLY A 1 18.89 36.44 22.47
CA GLY A 1 17.74 35.75 23.04
C GLY A 1 16.47 36.42 22.55
N SER A 2 15.41 35.65 22.19
CA SER A 2 14.13 36.27 21.82
C SER A 2 13.43 36.74 23.09
N ASP A 3 12.92 38.00 23.12
CA ASP A 3 12.12 38.56 24.20
C ASP A 3 10.70 37.91 24.32
N THR A 4 10.47 36.84 23.59
CA THR A 4 9.17 36.11 23.63
C THR A 4 9.12 35.22 24.88
N PRO A 5 8.12 35.40 25.75
CA PRO A 5 7.96 34.56 26.95
C PRO A 5 7.87 33.09 26.55
N SER A 6 8.50 32.21 27.34
CA SER A 6 8.41 30.75 27.14
C SER A 6 6.97 30.29 27.26
N SER A 7 6.54 29.45 26.30
CA SER A 7 5.24 28.76 26.37
C SER A 7 5.29 27.47 27.19
N THR A 8 6.45 27.15 27.78
CA THR A 8 6.64 25.97 28.62
C THR A 8 5.90 26.16 29.94
N LEU A 9 5.17 25.14 30.37
CA LEU A 9 4.48 25.15 31.67
C LEU A 9 5.49 25.26 32.83
N PRO A 10 5.14 25.95 33.92
CA PRO A 10 5.91 25.92 35.15
C PRO A 10 6.07 24.49 35.68
N ILE A 11 7.17 24.23 36.38
CA ILE A 11 7.48 22.85 36.84
C ILE A 11 6.43 22.30 37.78
N GLN A 12 5.81 23.14 38.61
CA GLN A 12 4.73 22.77 39.52
C GLN A 12 3.48 22.30 38.75
N ASP A 13 3.17 22.96 37.64
CA ASP A 13 2.03 22.60 36.80
C ASP A 13 2.32 21.27 36.06
N ILE A 14 3.58 21.03 35.67
CA ILE A 14 4.00 19.77 35.07
C ILE A 14 3.89 18.62 36.07
N LEU A 15 4.36 18.80 37.30
CA LEU A 15 4.33 17.78 38.34
C LEU A 15 2.90 17.45 38.79
N GLY A 16 1.99 18.43 38.74
CA GLY A 16 0.56 18.23 39.07
C GLY A 16 -0.31 17.81 37.89
N LEU A 17 0.27 17.67 36.69
CA LEU A 17 -0.49 17.41 35.46
C LEU A 17 -1.10 15.99 35.47
N GLN A 18 -2.41 15.92 35.47
CA GLN A 18 -3.14 14.67 35.32
C GLN A 18 -3.80 14.60 33.96
N TRP A 19 -3.73 13.45 33.32
CA TRP A 19 -4.38 13.21 32.04
C TRP A 19 -4.92 11.78 31.98
N GLN A 20 -5.89 11.58 31.11
CA GLN A 20 -6.48 10.26 30.84
C GLN A 20 -6.08 9.82 29.44
N THR A 21 -5.82 8.54 29.28
CA THR A 21 -5.55 7.95 27.95
C THR A 21 -6.61 6.92 27.61
N ARG A 22 -6.99 6.89 26.34
CA ARG A 22 -7.83 5.83 25.78
C ARG A 22 -7.32 5.42 24.41
N THR A 23 -7.56 4.18 24.04
CA THR A 23 -7.30 3.68 22.70
C THR A 23 -8.56 3.79 21.83
N ALA A 24 -8.37 4.05 20.54
CA ALA A 24 -9.45 4.08 19.56
C ALA A 24 -8.93 3.61 18.20
N ARG A 25 -9.80 3.05 17.36
CA ARG A 25 -9.46 2.74 15.96
C ARG A 25 -9.86 3.89 15.05
N CYS A 26 -8.94 4.34 14.22
CA CYS A 26 -9.22 5.35 13.19
C CYS A 26 -10.17 4.77 12.14
N GLN A 27 -11.21 5.50 11.79
CA GLN A 27 -12.17 5.15 10.74
C GLN A 27 -11.93 5.92 9.42
N GLY A 28 -10.81 6.63 9.31
CA GLY A 28 -10.52 7.50 8.16
C GLY A 28 -10.12 6.79 6.86
N CYS A 29 -9.69 5.53 6.94
CA CYS A 29 -9.30 4.70 5.78
C CYS A 29 -9.20 3.22 6.18
N THR A 30 -8.90 2.35 5.22
CA THR A 30 -8.78 0.89 5.40
C THR A 30 -7.66 0.43 6.33
N ASN A 31 -6.70 1.31 6.69
CA ASN A 31 -5.63 0.96 7.64
C ASN A 31 -6.10 0.81 9.08
N HIS A 32 -7.22 1.45 9.46
CA HIS A 32 -7.79 1.37 10.81
C HIS A 32 -6.75 1.50 11.93
N CYS A 33 -5.82 2.49 11.80
CA CYS A 33 -4.73 2.69 12.75
C CYS A 33 -5.23 2.70 14.19
N MET A 34 -4.50 2.04 15.09
CA MET A 34 -4.75 2.14 16.53
C MET A 34 -4.22 3.50 17.01
N LEU A 35 -5.10 4.29 17.60
CA LEU A 35 -4.81 5.62 18.12
C LEU A 35 -4.76 5.58 19.63
N THR A 36 -3.83 6.32 20.22
CA THR A 36 -3.84 6.66 21.64
C THR A 36 -4.25 8.12 21.79
N VAL A 37 -5.38 8.34 22.43
CA VAL A 37 -5.93 9.68 22.67
C VAL A 37 -5.67 10.05 24.13
N SER A 38 -4.81 11.04 24.37
CA SER A 38 -4.54 11.62 25.67
C SER A 38 -5.39 12.87 25.86
N LEU A 39 -6.16 12.90 26.94
CA LEU A 39 -7.04 14.01 27.32
C LEU A 39 -6.42 14.76 28.49
N PHE A 40 -6.11 16.03 28.30
CA PHE A 40 -5.51 16.92 29.27
C PHE A 40 -6.53 17.86 29.87
N PRO A 41 -6.24 18.45 31.05
CA PRO A 41 -7.08 19.50 31.65
C PRO A 41 -7.37 20.62 30.63
N GLY A 42 -8.56 21.22 30.75
CA GLY A 42 -9.00 22.25 29.78
C GLY A 42 -9.48 21.71 28.44
N GLY A 43 -9.77 20.40 28.33
CA GLY A 43 -10.31 19.79 27.12
C GLY A 43 -9.32 19.61 25.98
N ARG A 44 -8.04 19.88 26.20
CA ARG A 44 -7.00 19.65 25.20
C ARG A 44 -6.77 18.15 24.99
N ARG A 45 -6.64 17.75 23.74
CA ARG A 45 -6.36 16.37 23.38
C ARG A 45 -5.10 16.25 22.54
N HIS A 46 -4.35 15.20 22.78
CA HIS A 46 -3.22 14.81 21.95
C HIS A 46 -3.46 13.38 21.41
N ILE A 47 -3.20 13.17 20.14
CA ILE A 47 -3.43 11.88 19.48
C ILE A 47 -2.11 11.39 18.92
N THR A 48 -1.78 10.13 19.21
CA THR A 48 -0.61 9.43 18.68
C THR A 48 -1.02 8.11 18.04
N GLY A 49 -0.10 7.44 17.35
CA GLY A 49 -0.39 6.20 16.61
C GLY A 49 -1.05 6.43 15.25
N ASN A 50 -1.38 7.67 14.90
CA ASN A 50 -1.86 8.00 13.56
C ASN A 50 -0.70 7.93 12.53
N ARG A 51 -1.03 7.41 11.35
CA ARG A 51 -0.08 7.37 10.22
C ARG A 51 -0.35 8.48 9.19
N CYS A 52 -1.40 9.26 9.40
CA CYS A 52 -1.77 10.40 8.56
C CYS A 52 -2.67 11.36 9.35
N GLU A 53 -2.92 12.54 8.79
CA GLU A 53 -3.72 13.60 9.43
C GLU A 53 -5.19 13.23 9.68
N LYS A 54 -5.75 12.28 8.93
CA LYS A 54 -7.12 11.78 9.17
C LYS A 54 -7.28 11.22 10.59
N GLY A 55 -6.24 10.55 11.10
CA GLY A 55 -6.22 10.03 12.47
C GLY A 55 -6.23 11.11 13.54
N LEU A 56 -5.81 12.34 13.23
CA LEU A 56 -5.86 13.50 14.11
C LEU A 56 -7.26 14.16 14.14
N GLY A 57 -8.20 13.69 13.32
CA GLY A 57 -9.51 14.32 13.17
C GLY A 57 -9.46 15.66 12.42
N LYS A 58 -8.34 15.95 11.75
CA LYS A 58 -8.24 17.12 10.88
C LYS A 58 -8.89 16.80 9.55
N THR A 59 -10.05 17.37 9.29
CA THR A 59 -10.57 17.49 7.95
C THR A 59 -9.78 18.56 7.25
N ALA A 60 -9.25 18.30 6.05
CA ALA A 60 -8.59 19.32 5.26
C ALA A 60 -9.58 20.48 5.02
N ALA A 61 -9.38 21.58 5.74
CA ALA A 61 -10.09 22.82 5.49
C ALA A 61 -9.44 23.48 4.27
N GLY A 62 -10.16 23.60 3.17
CA GLY A 62 -9.74 24.25 1.95
C GLY A 62 -10.23 23.53 0.69
N GLU A 63 -10.35 24.25 -0.40
CA GLU A 63 -10.59 23.66 -1.73
C GLU A 63 -9.45 22.69 -2.04
N LYS A 64 -9.79 21.40 -2.13
CA LYS A 64 -8.81 20.41 -2.56
C LYS A 64 -8.56 20.62 -4.05
N GLY A 65 -7.37 21.03 -4.40
CA GLY A 65 -6.93 20.98 -5.78
C GLY A 65 -7.10 19.56 -6.38
N PRO A 66 -7.00 19.41 -7.71
CA PRO A 66 -7.15 18.11 -8.36
C PRO A 66 -6.15 17.10 -7.80
N ASN A 67 -6.63 15.93 -7.38
CA ASN A 67 -5.78 14.87 -6.87
C ASN A 67 -5.13 14.10 -8.03
N VAL A 68 -3.97 14.57 -8.45
CA VAL A 68 -3.19 14.00 -9.57
C VAL A 68 -2.80 12.54 -9.31
N MET A 69 -2.50 12.17 -8.05
CA MET A 69 -2.15 10.79 -7.70
C MET A 69 -3.34 9.85 -7.84
N ALA A 70 -4.53 10.28 -7.44
CA ALA A 70 -5.74 9.48 -7.65
C ALA A 70 -6.07 9.35 -9.15
N TYR A 71 -5.85 10.40 -9.92
CA TYR A 71 -5.99 10.36 -11.38
C TYR A 71 -5.00 9.38 -12.01
N LYS A 72 -3.71 9.46 -11.66
CA LYS A 72 -2.67 8.52 -12.13
C LYS A 72 -3.08 7.08 -11.81
N LEU A 73 -3.43 6.80 -10.55
CA LEU A 73 -3.82 5.46 -10.11
C LEU A 73 -5.00 4.91 -10.92
N LYS A 74 -6.03 5.75 -11.15
CA LYS A 74 -7.17 5.38 -11.98
C LYS A 74 -6.71 5.03 -13.41
N ARG A 75 -5.91 5.89 -14.03
CA ARG A 75 -5.43 5.69 -15.41
C ARG A 75 -4.60 4.42 -15.56
N MET A 76 -3.81 4.08 -14.55
CA MET A 76 -2.96 2.88 -14.59
C MET A 76 -3.77 1.57 -14.57
N PHE A 77 -4.94 1.55 -13.93
CA PHE A 77 -5.72 0.33 -13.72
C PHE A 77 -7.12 0.35 -14.38
N ASP A 78 -7.44 1.39 -15.14
CA ASP A 78 -8.74 1.54 -15.83
C ASP A 78 -8.74 0.77 -17.17
N TYR A 79 -8.59 -0.54 -17.08
CA TYR A 79 -8.63 -1.45 -18.21
C TYR A 79 -9.72 -2.49 -18.02
N GLN A 80 -10.35 -2.88 -19.12
CA GLN A 80 -11.35 -3.95 -19.12
C GLN A 80 -10.69 -5.27 -19.56
N PRO A 81 -10.80 -6.34 -18.76
CA PRO A 81 -10.32 -7.65 -19.17
C PRO A 81 -11.19 -8.22 -20.31
N LEU A 82 -10.65 -9.17 -21.06
CA LEU A 82 -11.44 -9.96 -21.99
C LEU A 82 -12.55 -10.71 -21.26
N THR A 83 -13.66 -10.98 -21.94
CA THR A 83 -14.67 -11.91 -21.44
C THR A 83 -14.12 -13.35 -21.52
N ALA A 84 -14.77 -14.29 -20.85
CA ALA A 84 -14.35 -15.71 -20.90
C ALA A 84 -14.35 -16.24 -22.34
N GLU A 85 -15.34 -15.85 -23.15
CA GLU A 85 -15.48 -16.27 -24.55
C GLU A 85 -14.40 -15.66 -25.46
N GLN A 86 -13.90 -14.49 -25.13
CA GLN A 86 -12.83 -13.82 -25.90
C GLN A 86 -11.44 -14.29 -25.50
N ALA A 87 -11.31 -14.92 -24.32
CA ALA A 87 -10.04 -15.37 -23.77
C ALA A 87 -9.62 -16.71 -24.34
N THR A 88 -9.09 -16.72 -25.55
CA THR A 88 -8.71 -17.97 -26.27
C THR A 88 -7.59 -18.75 -25.58
N ARG A 89 -6.83 -18.12 -24.65
CA ARG A 89 -5.76 -18.75 -23.87
C ARG A 89 -6.08 -18.88 -22.38
N GLY A 90 -7.32 -18.61 -21.97
CA GLY A 90 -7.73 -18.71 -20.59
C GLY A 90 -7.37 -17.51 -19.74
N GLU A 91 -7.33 -17.71 -18.43
CA GLU A 91 -7.11 -16.66 -17.43
C GLU A 91 -5.66 -16.61 -16.97
N LEU A 92 -5.21 -15.41 -16.58
CA LEU A 92 -3.88 -15.15 -16.06
C LEU A 92 -3.95 -14.05 -14.99
N GLY A 93 -3.49 -14.35 -13.78
CA GLY A 93 -3.48 -13.42 -12.65
C GLY A 93 -2.29 -12.48 -12.68
N ILE A 94 -2.50 -11.23 -12.30
CA ILE A 94 -1.46 -10.25 -12.04
C ILE A 94 -1.63 -9.73 -10.62
N PRO A 95 -0.63 -9.88 -9.72
CA PRO A 95 -0.65 -9.25 -8.41
C PRO A 95 -0.41 -7.74 -8.58
N ARG A 96 -1.26 -6.93 -7.94
CA ARG A 96 -1.19 -5.46 -7.99
C ARG A 96 -0.21 -4.94 -6.96
N VAL A 97 1.10 -5.14 -7.21
CA VAL A 97 2.17 -4.86 -6.24
C VAL A 97 3.42 -4.31 -6.91
N LEU A 98 4.26 -3.63 -6.14
CA LEU A 98 5.60 -3.19 -6.49
C LEU A 98 5.67 -2.57 -7.90
N ASN A 99 6.61 -3.02 -8.76
CA ASN A 99 6.79 -2.55 -10.12
C ASN A 99 5.60 -2.84 -11.06
N MET A 100 4.70 -3.76 -10.69
CA MET A 100 3.49 -4.00 -11.48
C MET A 100 2.56 -2.78 -11.55
N TYR A 101 2.69 -1.81 -10.61
CA TYR A 101 1.96 -0.55 -10.72
C TYR A 101 2.33 0.24 -11.97
N GLU A 102 3.61 0.49 -12.21
CA GLU A 102 4.08 1.26 -13.38
C GLU A 102 3.93 0.46 -14.68
N ASN A 103 4.19 -0.84 -14.65
CA ASN A 103 4.24 -1.70 -15.83
C ASN A 103 2.88 -2.32 -16.20
N PHE A 104 1.85 -2.16 -15.36
CA PHE A 104 0.53 -2.78 -15.60
C PHE A 104 -0.09 -2.43 -16.95
N PRO A 105 -0.10 -1.16 -17.44
CA PRO A 105 -0.67 -0.84 -18.75
C PRO A 105 -0.02 -1.61 -19.88
N PHE A 106 1.28 -1.80 -19.83
CA PHE A 106 2.02 -2.58 -20.82
C PHE A 106 1.63 -4.06 -20.77
N TRP A 107 1.70 -4.67 -19.59
CA TRP A 107 1.40 -6.10 -19.44
C TRP A 107 -0.06 -6.41 -19.74
N MET A 108 -0.97 -5.58 -19.26
CA MET A 108 -2.40 -5.73 -19.55
C MET A 108 -2.67 -5.70 -21.05
N THR A 109 -2.07 -4.75 -21.77
CA THR A 109 -2.23 -4.62 -23.21
C THR A 109 -1.64 -5.82 -23.95
N LEU A 110 -0.41 -6.22 -23.61
CA LEU A 110 0.27 -7.36 -24.24
C LEU A 110 -0.51 -8.66 -24.02
N LEU A 111 -0.84 -8.99 -22.80
CA LEU A 111 -1.52 -10.24 -22.45
C LEU A 111 -2.93 -10.31 -23.05
N THR A 112 -3.67 -9.20 -23.04
CA THR A 112 -4.97 -9.10 -23.72
C THR A 112 -4.82 -9.35 -25.23
N LYS A 113 -3.80 -8.77 -25.88
CA LYS A 113 -3.53 -9.01 -27.31
C LYS A 113 -3.11 -10.44 -27.61
N LEU A 114 -2.49 -11.11 -26.65
CA LEU A 114 -2.15 -12.54 -26.74
C LEU A 114 -3.36 -13.46 -26.48
N GLY A 115 -4.52 -12.93 -26.10
CA GLY A 115 -5.74 -13.71 -25.89
C GLY A 115 -5.94 -14.20 -24.44
N PHE A 116 -5.24 -13.62 -23.46
CA PHE A 116 -5.47 -13.93 -22.05
C PHE A 116 -6.49 -12.97 -21.42
N ARG A 117 -7.37 -13.50 -20.59
CA ARG A 117 -8.15 -12.70 -19.65
C ARG A 117 -7.31 -12.41 -18.42
N VAL A 118 -6.94 -11.15 -18.23
CA VAL A 118 -6.14 -10.73 -17.08
C VAL A 118 -7.03 -10.55 -15.86
N VAL A 119 -6.71 -11.26 -14.77
CA VAL A 119 -7.32 -11.11 -13.45
C VAL A 119 -6.37 -10.30 -12.58
N LEU A 120 -6.72 -9.06 -12.31
CA LEU A 120 -5.92 -8.18 -11.45
C LEU A 120 -6.37 -8.32 -10.00
N SER A 121 -5.44 -8.52 -9.07
CA SER A 121 -5.77 -8.50 -7.64
C SER A 121 -6.25 -7.10 -7.20
N PRO A 122 -7.08 -6.99 -6.15
CA PRO A 122 -7.70 -5.73 -5.75
C PRO A 122 -6.69 -4.70 -5.24
N ALA A 123 -7.14 -3.51 -4.89
CA ALA A 123 -6.29 -2.52 -4.24
C ALA A 123 -5.79 -3.05 -2.89
N SER A 124 -4.53 -2.76 -2.57
CA SER A 124 -3.90 -3.13 -1.31
C SER A 124 -4.72 -2.63 -0.11
N SER A 125 -4.93 -3.52 0.85
CA SER A 125 -5.63 -3.24 2.10
C SER A 125 -5.06 -4.10 3.21
N ARG A 126 -5.44 -3.81 4.46
CA ARG A 126 -5.07 -4.67 5.59
C ARG A 126 -5.59 -6.10 5.43
N ALA A 127 -6.80 -6.28 4.90
CA ALA A 127 -7.36 -7.61 4.66
C ALA A 127 -6.57 -8.42 3.62
N ILE A 128 -6.03 -7.75 2.60
CA ILE A 128 -5.10 -8.40 1.65
C ILE A 128 -3.80 -8.78 2.35
N TYR A 129 -3.21 -7.89 3.16
CA TYR A 129 -2.00 -8.20 3.93
C TYR A 129 -2.19 -9.44 4.82
N GLU A 130 -3.30 -9.47 5.57
CA GLU A 130 -3.61 -10.57 6.50
C GLU A 130 -3.74 -11.94 5.79
N LYS A 131 -4.16 -11.98 4.52
CA LYS A 131 -4.21 -13.21 3.73
C LYS A 131 -2.83 -13.84 3.47
N GLY A 132 -1.79 -13.03 3.34
CA GLY A 132 -0.45 -13.51 3.02
C GLY A 132 0.48 -13.61 4.23
N MET A 133 0.02 -13.33 5.44
CA MET A 133 0.91 -13.23 6.62
C MET A 133 1.70 -14.51 6.91
N GLU A 134 1.10 -15.66 6.70
CA GLU A 134 1.70 -16.96 7.04
C GLU A 134 2.85 -17.33 6.11
N SER A 135 2.82 -16.85 4.87
CA SER A 135 3.87 -17.12 3.87
C SER A 135 5.02 -16.12 3.88
N ILE A 136 4.99 -15.07 4.73
CA ILE A 136 6.07 -14.07 4.82
C ILE A 136 7.27 -14.69 5.54
N PRO A 137 8.40 -14.92 4.85
CA PRO A 137 9.52 -15.67 5.44
C PRO A 137 10.39 -14.85 6.39
N SER A 138 10.34 -13.53 6.34
CA SER A 138 11.23 -12.65 7.10
C SER A 138 10.59 -11.35 7.57
N GLU A 139 10.84 -11.01 8.82
CA GLU A 139 10.52 -9.70 9.39
C GLU A 139 11.24 -8.54 8.68
N SER A 140 12.40 -8.81 8.07
CA SER A 140 13.22 -7.79 7.40
C SER A 140 12.68 -7.36 6.04
N GLU A 141 11.70 -8.07 5.47
CA GLU A 141 11.06 -7.63 4.25
C GLU A 141 10.34 -6.30 4.44
N CYS A 142 10.43 -5.41 3.43
CA CYS A 142 9.70 -4.17 3.45
C CYS A 142 8.18 -4.42 3.33
N TYR A 143 7.36 -3.54 3.89
CA TYR A 143 5.91 -3.71 3.90
C TYR A 143 5.29 -3.91 2.51
N PRO A 144 5.70 -3.17 1.44
CA PRO A 144 5.21 -3.43 0.09
C PRO A 144 5.51 -4.85 -0.44
N ALA A 145 6.68 -5.43 -0.11
CA ALA A 145 7.00 -6.81 -0.48
C ALA A 145 6.13 -7.81 0.29
N LYS A 146 5.94 -7.60 1.59
CA LYS A 146 5.00 -8.40 2.40
C LYS A 146 3.57 -8.37 1.86
N MET A 147 3.13 -7.23 1.31
CA MET A 147 1.81 -7.11 0.67
C MET A 147 1.65 -8.04 -0.54
N ALA A 148 2.74 -8.33 -1.26
CA ALA A 148 2.68 -9.17 -2.45
C ALA A 148 2.20 -10.60 -2.14
N HIS A 149 2.59 -11.15 -1.00
CA HIS A 149 2.11 -12.45 -0.52
C HIS A 149 0.57 -12.50 -0.46
N GLY A 150 -0.05 -11.50 0.13
CA GLY A 150 -1.52 -11.42 0.22
C GLY A 150 -2.20 -11.22 -1.13
N HIS A 151 -1.58 -10.52 -2.07
CA HIS A 151 -2.12 -10.36 -3.42
C HIS A 151 -2.06 -11.66 -4.22
N VAL A 152 -0.99 -12.43 -4.07
CA VAL A 152 -0.86 -13.75 -4.71
C VAL A 152 -1.85 -14.72 -4.08
N GLN A 153 -1.93 -14.79 -2.75
CA GLN A 153 -2.90 -15.61 -2.07
C GLN A 153 -4.35 -15.29 -2.49
N TRP A 154 -4.66 -14.01 -2.66
CA TRP A 154 -5.98 -13.61 -3.16
C TRP A 154 -6.26 -14.18 -4.55
N LEU A 155 -5.29 -14.16 -5.46
CA LEU A 155 -5.44 -14.75 -6.81
C LEU A 155 -5.67 -16.25 -6.75
N ILE A 156 -4.94 -16.97 -5.90
CA ILE A 156 -5.14 -18.41 -5.64
C ILE A 156 -6.55 -18.67 -5.11
N ASP A 157 -7.00 -17.90 -4.13
CA ASP A 157 -8.36 -18.00 -3.57
C ASP A 157 -9.47 -17.77 -4.62
N GLN A 158 -9.18 -17.00 -5.69
CA GLN A 158 -10.11 -16.84 -6.82
C GLN A 158 -10.06 -18.01 -7.82
N GLY A 159 -9.21 -19.00 -7.62
CA GLY A 159 -9.06 -20.15 -8.52
C GLY A 159 -8.26 -19.85 -9.77
N VAL A 160 -7.44 -18.79 -9.77
CA VAL A 160 -6.58 -18.44 -10.91
C VAL A 160 -5.41 -19.42 -10.98
N GLY A 161 -5.39 -20.25 -12.01
CA GLY A 161 -4.41 -21.34 -12.15
C GLY A 161 -3.03 -20.92 -12.68
N THR A 162 -2.86 -19.66 -13.12
CA THR A 162 -1.57 -19.16 -13.61
C THR A 162 -1.40 -17.71 -13.17
N ILE A 163 -0.30 -17.40 -12.52
CA ILE A 163 0.04 -16.06 -12.06
C ILE A 163 1.27 -15.55 -12.79
N PHE A 164 1.17 -14.37 -13.37
CA PHE A 164 2.28 -13.68 -14.02
C PHE A 164 2.84 -12.60 -13.09
N TYR A 165 4.03 -12.84 -12.58
CA TYR A 165 4.75 -11.89 -11.74
C TYR A 165 6.25 -11.92 -12.08
N PRO A 166 6.71 -11.07 -13.02
CA PRO A 166 8.09 -11.12 -13.49
C PRO A 166 9.08 -10.49 -12.53
N SER A 167 10.27 -11.08 -12.43
CA SER A 167 11.45 -10.45 -11.85
C SER A 167 12.00 -9.40 -12.79
N VAL A 168 11.97 -8.14 -12.42
CA VAL A 168 12.43 -7.02 -13.24
C VAL A 168 13.64 -6.37 -12.58
N PHE A 169 14.81 -6.60 -13.13
CA PHE A 169 16.08 -6.06 -12.60
C PHE A 169 16.27 -4.59 -12.94
N TYR A 170 15.80 -4.18 -14.12
CA TYR A 170 16.18 -2.95 -14.75
C TYR A 170 14.97 -2.32 -15.44
N GLU A 171 14.73 -1.05 -15.16
CA GLU A 171 13.68 -0.29 -15.80
C GLU A 171 14.24 0.51 -17.00
N ARG A 172 13.35 0.79 -17.94
CA ARG A 172 13.72 1.62 -19.09
C ARG A 172 14.13 3.02 -18.64
N GLN A 173 15.23 3.52 -19.17
CA GLN A 173 15.63 4.90 -19.01
C GLN A 173 14.69 5.83 -19.77
N GLU A 174 13.84 6.56 -19.05
CA GLU A 174 12.92 7.53 -19.67
C GLU A 174 13.54 8.93 -19.79
N ASP A 175 14.43 9.30 -18.86
CA ASP A 175 15.17 10.56 -18.88
C ASP A 175 16.67 10.30 -18.91
N MET A 176 17.34 10.81 -19.96
CA MET A 176 18.79 10.69 -20.15
C MET A 176 19.63 11.31 -19.02
N LYS A 177 19.02 12.16 -18.17
CA LYS A 177 19.69 12.76 -17.02
C LYS A 177 19.63 11.91 -15.76
N THR A 178 18.81 10.85 -15.74
CA THR A 178 18.75 9.92 -14.61
C THR A 178 19.89 8.92 -14.67
N GLN A 179 20.41 8.53 -13.52
CA GLN A 179 21.62 7.70 -13.43
C GLN A 179 21.36 6.28 -12.94
N ASN A 180 20.29 6.04 -12.18
CA ASN A 180 19.98 4.73 -11.63
C ASN A 180 18.68 4.19 -12.23
N HIS A 181 18.74 3.00 -12.82
CA HIS A 181 17.62 2.32 -13.45
C HIS A 181 17.39 0.93 -12.87
N PHE A 182 18.20 0.51 -11.92
CA PHE A 182 18.05 -0.80 -11.26
C PHE A 182 16.94 -0.75 -10.23
N ASN A 183 16.12 -1.79 -10.21
CA ASN A 183 15.14 -1.98 -9.16
C ASN A 183 15.82 -2.37 -7.83
N CYS A 184 15.12 -2.11 -6.76
CA CYS A 184 15.49 -2.57 -5.42
C CYS A 184 15.61 -4.10 -5.40
N PRO A 185 16.62 -4.69 -4.70
CA PRO A 185 16.76 -6.15 -4.58
C PRO A 185 15.49 -6.87 -4.13
N MET A 186 14.69 -6.24 -3.26
CA MET A 186 13.40 -6.81 -2.84
C MET A 186 12.38 -6.91 -3.99
N VAL A 187 12.35 -5.94 -4.90
CA VAL A 187 11.49 -5.99 -6.09
C VAL A 187 11.93 -7.11 -7.02
N VAL A 188 13.23 -7.28 -7.20
CA VAL A 188 13.82 -8.29 -8.10
C VAL A 188 13.58 -9.70 -7.58
N ALA A 189 13.81 -9.94 -6.27
CA ALA A 189 13.75 -11.27 -5.67
C ALA A 189 12.33 -11.67 -5.23
N ASN A 190 11.39 -10.73 -5.13
CA ASN A 190 10.07 -10.99 -4.57
C ASN A 190 9.27 -12.09 -5.31
N PRO A 191 9.27 -12.16 -6.66
CA PRO A 191 8.56 -13.24 -7.36
C PRO A 191 9.08 -14.64 -6.98
N GLU A 192 10.40 -14.82 -6.90
CA GLU A 192 11.01 -16.10 -6.49
C GLU A 192 10.76 -16.39 -5.01
N ASN A 193 10.80 -15.36 -4.18
CA ASN A 193 10.51 -15.49 -2.77
C ASN A 193 9.07 -15.99 -2.54
N ILE A 194 8.11 -15.44 -3.26
CA ILE A 194 6.71 -15.88 -3.21
C ILE A 194 6.57 -17.31 -3.70
N ALA A 195 7.18 -17.66 -4.85
CA ALA A 195 7.11 -19.01 -5.41
C ALA A 195 7.67 -20.10 -4.47
N ASN A 196 8.58 -19.71 -3.55
CA ASN A 196 9.15 -20.64 -2.58
C ASN A 196 8.43 -20.69 -1.23
N ASN A 197 7.54 -19.75 -0.93
CA ASN A 197 6.95 -19.61 0.40
C ASN A 197 5.40 -19.61 0.41
N VAL A 198 4.76 -19.43 -0.74
CA VAL A 198 3.31 -19.54 -0.86
C VAL A 198 2.99 -20.95 -1.33
N GLU A 199 2.14 -21.65 -0.59
CA GLU A 199 1.63 -22.95 -0.99
C GLU A 199 0.73 -22.80 -2.22
N ASP A 200 0.69 -23.81 -3.08
CA ASP A 200 -0.13 -23.86 -4.31
C ASP A 200 0.27 -22.88 -5.44
N VAL A 201 1.50 -22.37 -5.44
CA VAL A 201 2.07 -21.57 -6.55
C VAL A 201 2.95 -22.39 -7.46
#